data_89e7d6625fdbbaaa6dca7f40c8328266
#
_entry.id   89e7d6625fdbbaaa6dca7f40c8328266
#
_cell.length_a   1.000
_cell.length_b   1.000
_cell.length_c   1.000
_cell.angle_alpha   90.00
_cell.angle_beta   90.00
_cell.angle_gamma   90.00
#
_symmetry.space_group_name_H-M   'P 1'
#
loop_
_entity.id
_entity.type
_entity.pdbx_description
1 polymer ?
#
loop_
_entity_poly.entity_id
_entity_poly.type
_entity_poly.pdbx_seq_one_letter_code
_entity_poly.pdbx_strand_id
1 'polypeptide(L)'
;VMDHPSVLKQNYQYWEVTKDLIDQCIDISLNLSQSGHPGGSRSKVQGMLITLLSGAMRWDIRDPSKRFADRFVLVAGHDNPLVYSTLAILNESLRIKYEQTQDSKYLVRNSEEFQLTWEDLLMLRRNKGLPGHAEMEGKTLFFKFNTGPSGHGSPPAAGEALAHKLAGTDQVKVFAFEGEGGLSTGATHE
;
A
#
# COMPACT_ATOMS: atom_id res chain seq x y z
N VAL A 1 -21.84 -1.11 11.06
CA VAL A 1 -21.41 -0.66 9.71
C VAL A 1 -20.73 0.67 9.92
N MET A 2 -19.44 0.80 9.52
CA MET A 2 -18.72 2.07 9.59
C MET A 2 -19.32 3.06 8.59
N ASP A 3 -19.61 4.28 9.04
CA ASP A 3 -20.00 5.38 8.15
C ASP A 3 -18.74 6.01 7.55
N HIS A 4 -18.27 5.44 6.43
CA HIS A 4 -17.06 5.90 5.76
C HIS A 4 -17.07 7.40 5.40
N PRO A 5 -18.18 8.00 4.91
CA PRO A 5 -18.24 9.42 4.66
C PRO A 5 -18.02 10.30 5.90
N SER A 6 -18.55 9.89 7.05
CA SER A 6 -18.33 10.63 8.32
C SER A 6 -16.88 10.56 8.76
N VAL A 7 -16.22 9.40 8.66
CA VAL A 7 -14.78 9.25 8.96
C VAL A 7 -13.94 10.15 8.06
N LEU A 8 -14.24 10.17 6.76
CA LEU A 8 -13.59 11.03 5.78
C LEU A 8 -13.73 12.51 6.15
N LYS A 9 -14.95 12.96 6.44
CA LYS A 9 -15.24 14.36 6.78
C LYS A 9 -14.52 14.82 8.04
N GLN A 10 -14.48 13.97 9.09
CA GLN A 10 -13.83 14.29 10.35
C GLN A 10 -12.32 14.41 10.26
N ASN A 11 -11.70 13.66 9.34
CA ASN A 11 -10.25 13.53 9.27
C ASN A 11 -9.64 14.19 8.03
N TYR A 12 -10.43 14.89 7.22
CA TYR A 12 -10.01 15.42 5.93
C TYR A 12 -8.72 16.25 6.00
N GLN A 13 -8.62 17.17 6.97
CA GLN A 13 -7.43 18.01 7.12
C GLN A 13 -6.15 17.19 7.41
N TYR A 14 -6.26 16.16 8.25
CA TYR A 14 -5.13 15.27 8.54
C TYR A 14 -4.72 14.46 7.32
N TRP A 15 -5.68 14.04 6.51
CA TRP A 15 -5.40 13.26 5.31
C TRP A 15 -4.78 14.10 4.21
N GLU A 16 -5.13 15.38 4.09
CA GLU A 16 -4.44 16.31 3.17
C GLU A 16 -2.97 16.48 3.56
N VAL A 17 -2.67 16.69 4.83
CA VAL A 17 -1.27 16.75 5.32
C VAL A 17 -0.55 15.42 5.06
N THR A 18 -1.20 14.30 5.35
CA THR A 18 -0.61 12.97 5.11
C THR A 18 -0.35 12.74 3.63
N LYS A 19 -1.28 13.15 2.76
CA LYS A 19 -1.12 13.11 1.30
C LYS A 19 0.11 13.92 0.86
N ASP A 20 0.27 15.14 1.35
CA ASP A 20 1.39 16.00 0.98
C ASP A 20 2.74 15.40 1.42
N LEU A 21 2.79 14.79 2.60
CA LEU A 21 3.98 14.06 3.07
C LEU A 21 4.30 12.86 2.19
N ILE A 22 3.29 12.09 1.78
CA ILE A 22 3.46 10.95 0.89
C ILE A 22 3.97 11.41 -0.48
N ASP A 23 3.38 12.47 -1.04
CA ASP A 23 3.82 13.05 -2.32
C ASP A 23 5.31 13.48 -2.26
N GLN A 24 5.73 14.12 -1.17
CA GLN A 24 7.14 14.48 -0.97
C GLN A 24 8.05 13.25 -0.86
N CYS A 25 7.63 12.22 -0.13
CA CYS A 25 8.39 10.97 -0.04
C CYS A 25 8.53 10.27 -1.39
N ILE A 26 7.48 10.27 -2.22
CA ILE A 26 7.53 9.75 -3.59
C ILE A 26 8.59 10.52 -4.39
N ASP A 27 8.54 11.84 -4.37
CA ASP A 27 9.48 12.68 -5.13
C ASP A 27 10.92 12.48 -4.65
N ILE A 28 11.17 12.45 -3.33
CA ILE A 28 12.50 12.23 -2.75
C ILE A 28 13.06 10.86 -3.17
N SER A 29 12.27 9.79 -3.00
CA SER A 29 12.72 8.43 -3.30
C SER A 29 13.05 8.24 -4.79
N LEU A 30 12.23 8.79 -5.68
CA LEU A 30 12.45 8.73 -7.12
C LEU A 30 13.63 9.60 -7.57
N ASN A 31 13.79 10.79 -6.98
CA ASN A 31 14.95 11.65 -7.26
C ASN A 31 16.26 11.00 -6.81
N LEU A 32 16.28 10.35 -5.65
CA LEU A 32 17.48 9.63 -5.18
C LEU A 32 17.80 8.41 -6.03
N SER A 33 16.78 7.66 -6.43
CA SER A 33 16.99 6.47 -7.29
C SER A 33 17.30 6.83 -8.75
N GLN A 34 17.02 8.08 -9.17
CA GLN A 34 17.12 8.53 -10.57
C GLN A 34 16.36 7.62 -11.53
N SER A 35 15.22 7.10 -11.09
CA SER A 35 14.46 6.09 -11.83
C SER A 35 12.99 6.09 -11.44
N GLY A 36 12.10 5.97 -12.41
CA GLY A 36 10.66 5.88 -12.24
C GLY A 36 9.93 7.18 -12.62
N HIS A 37 8.62 7.13 -12.52
CA HIS A 37 7.72 8.23 -12.86
C HIS A 37 6.83 8.58 -11.68
N PRO A 38 6.80 9.83 -11.19
CA PRO A 38 6.00 10.20 -10.02
C PRO A 38 4.49 10.23 -10.32
N GLY A 39 4.10 10.49 -11.57
CA GLY A 39 2.70 10.74 -11.95
C GLY A 39 1.74 9.61 -11.58
N GLY A 40 2.08 8.38 -11.91
CA GLY A 40 1.27 7.21 -11.58
C GLY A 40 1.09 7.01 -10.08
N SER A 41 2.17 7.14 -9.32
CA SER A 41 2.13 7.04 -7.86
C SER A 41 1.33 8.18 -7.23
N ARG A 42 1.61 9.43 -7.59
CA ARG A 42 0.96 10.62 -7.00
C ARG A 42 -0.54 10.69 -7.29
N SER A 43 -0.96 10.31 -8.50
CA SER A 43 -2.38 10.34 -8.88
C SER A 43 -3.26 9.43 -8.02
N LYS A 44 -2.69 8.44 -7.36
CA LYS A 44 -3.41 7.42 -6.57
C LYS A 44 -3.33 7.65 -5.06
N VAL A 45 -2.58 8.65 -4.55
CA VAL A 45 -2.36 8.86 -3.11
C VAL A 45 -3.68 9.05 -2.36
N GLN A 46 -4.58 9.87 -2.87
CA GLN A 46 -5.89 10.10 -2.23
C GLN A 46 -6.73 8.81 -2.19
N GLY A 47 -6.78 8.07 -3.28
CA GLY A 47 -7.47 6.78 -3.34
C GLY A 47 -6.90 5.76 -2.35
N MET A 48 -5.56 5.72 -2.21
CA MET A 48 -4.86 4.88 -1.25
C MET A 48 -5.23 5.24 0.19
N LEU A 49 -5.16 6.52 0.56
CA LEU A 49 -5.51 6.99 1.90
C LEU A 49 -6.97 6.68 2.25
N ILE A 50 -7.90 6.95 1.33
CA ILE A 50 -9.31 6.63 1.54
C ILE A 50 -9.48 5.12 1.76
N THR A 51 -8.87 4.29 0.94
CA THR A 51 -8.96 2.83 1.06
C THR A 51 -8.46 2.34 2.41
N LEU A 52 -7.34 2.85 2.89
CA LEU A 52 -6.69 2.38 4.11
C LEU A 52 -7.26 2.98 5.39
N LEU A 53 -7.59 4.28 5.38
CA LEU A 53 -7.89 5.03 6.61
C LEU A 53 -9.39 5.22 6.86
N SER A 54 -10.26 5.05 5.87
CA SER A 54 -11.71 5.14 6.07
C SER A 54 -12.32 3.88 6.72
N GLY A 55 -11.57 2.78 6.78
CA GLY A 55 -12.08 1.47 7.17
C GLY A 55 -12.74 0.69 6.03
N ALA A 56 -12.64 1.17 4.78
CA ALA A 56 -13.12 0.45 3.60
C ALA A 56 -12.38 -0.90 3.44
N MET A 57 -11.08 -0.89 3.63
CA MET A 57 -10.23 -2.08 3.65
C MET A 57 -9.94 -2.52 5.09
N ARG A 58 -10.17 -3.80 5.38
CA ARG A 58 -9.82 -4.42 6.66
C ARG A 58 -8.36 -4.87 6.63
N TRP A 59 -7.49 -4.14 7.26
CA TRP A 59 -6.07 -4.40 7.31
C TRP A 59 -5.50 -3.95 8.66
N ASP A 60 -4.28 -4.36 8.96
CA ASP A 60 -3.54 -3.88 10.13
C ASP A 60 -2.07 -3.71 9.75
N ILE A 61 -1.60 -2.47 9.74
CA ILE A 61 -0.19 -2.16 9.42
C ILE A 61 0.78 -2.82 10.41
N ARG A 62 0.32 -3.10 11.64
CA ARG A 62 1.13 -3.71 12.69
C ARG A 62 1.26 -5.22 12.53
N ASP A 63 0.39 -5.85 11.72
CA ASP A 63 0.41 -7.27 11.41
C ASP A 63 0.08 -7.51 9.93
N PRO A 64 1.02 -7.20 9.01
CA PRO A 64 0.80 -7.40 7.57
C PRO A 64 0.66 -8.87 7.17
N SER A 65 1.02 -9.81 8.07
CA SER A 65 0.87 -11.24 7.86
C SER A 65 -0.53 -11.77 8.19
N LYS A 66 -1.44 -10.94 8.68
CA LYS A 66 -2.78 -11.34 9.12
C LYS A 66 -3.55 -12.10 8.05
N ARG A 67 -3.89 -13.37 8.35
CA ARG A 67 -4.37 -14.36 7.38
C ARG A 67 -5.66 -13.98 6.64
N PHE A 68 -6.64 -13.40 7.32
CA PHE A 68 -7.96 -13.06 6.76
C PHE A 68 -8.20 -11.54 6.68
N ALA A 69 -7.14 -10.75 6.60
CA ALA A 69 -7.24 -9.34 6.20
C ALA A 69 -7.64 -9.23 4.73
N ASP A 70 -8.20 -8.11 4.33
CA ASP A 70 -8.44 -7.84 2.92
C ASP A 70 -7.11 -7.80 2.14
N ARG A 71 -7.16 -8.03 0.85
CA ARG A 71 -6.00 -8.17 -0.04
C ARG A 71 -5.77 -6.88 -0.80
N PHE A 72 -4.53 -6.43 -0.83
CA PHE A 72 -4.12 -5.31 -1.66
C PHE A 72 -3.24 -5.80 -2.81
N VAL A 73 -3.63 -5.45 -4.03
CA VAL A 73 -2.90 -5.77 -5.25
C VAL A 73 -2.56 -4.47 -5.98
N LEU A 74 -1.28 -4.16 -6.09
CA LEU A 74 -0.82 -3.06 -6.93
C LEU A 74 -0.67 -3.59 -8.36
N VAL A 75 -1.72 -3.45 -9.17
CA VAL A 75 -1.75 -3.96 -10.54
C VAL A 75 -0.72 -3.24 -11.41
N ALA A 76 -0.61 -1.91 -11.26
CA ALA A 76 0.48 -1.12 -11.82
C ALA A 76 1.73 -1.23 -10.94
N GLY A 77 2.45 -2.33 -11.02
CA GLY A 77 3.56 -2.65 -10.12
C GLY A 77 4.69 -1.63 -10.08
N HIS A 78 4.84 -0.81 -11.13
CA HIS A 78 5.79 0.30 -11.20
C HIS A 78 5.40 1.51 -10.32
N ASP A 79 4.16 1.57 -9.82
CA ASP A 79 3.69 2.61 -8.90
C ASP A 79 3.97 2.26 -7.43
N ASN A 80 4.85 1.32 -7.17
CA ASN A 80 5.24 0.92 -5.82
C ASN A 80 5.73 2.06 -4.90
N PRO A 81 6.32 3.18 -5.37
CA PRO A 81 6.62 4.32 -4.52
C PRO A 81 5.39 4.87 -3.77
N LEU A 82 4.18 4.78 -4.36
CA LEU A 82 2.92 5.09 -3.69
C LEU A 82 2.77 4.31 -2.39
N VAL A 83 2.90 2.98 -2.48
CA VAL A 83 2.68 2.08 -1.34
C VAL A 83 3.79 2.21 -0.32
N TYR A 84 5.05 2.26 -0.77
CA TYR A 84 6.20 2.40 0.12
C TYR A 84 6.14 3.70 0.92
N SER A 85 5.90 4.84 0.26
CA SER A 85 5.78 6.14 0.92
C SER A 85 4.60 6.16 1.89
N THR A 86 3.46 5.58 1.51
CA THR A 86 2.29 5.48 2.39
C THR A 86 2.61 4.66 3.65
N LEU A 87 3.20 3.47 3.49
CA LEU A 87 3.57 2.63 4.63
C LEU A 87 4.63 3.29 5.52
N ALA A 88 5.63 3.96 4.92
CA ALA A 88 6.66 4.67 5.67
C ALA A 88 6.06 5.77 6.56
N ILE A 89 5.20 6.63 6.01
CA ILE A 89 4.56 7.71 6.76
C ILE A 89 3.64 7.18 7.87
N LEU A 90 2.87 6.13 7.59
CA LEU A 90 2.00 5.53 8.61
C LEU A 90 2.79 4.83 9.71
N ASN A 91 3.87 4.12 9.38
CA ASN A 91 4.76 3.49 10.34
C ASN A 91 5.49 4.53 11.20
N GLU A 92 5.92 5.65 10.60
CA GLU A 92 6.52 6.75 11.35
C GLU A 92 5.53 7.35 12.35
N SER A 93 4.26 7.49 11.95
CA SER A 93 3.21 7.95 12.86
C SER A 93 3.02 7.00 14.05
N LEU A 94 3.11 5.69 13.84
CA LEU A 94 3.07 4.69 14.92
C LEU A 94 4.30 4.79 15.83
N ARG A 95 5.49 4.96 15.25
CA ARG A 95 6.75 5.11 15.98
C ARG A 95 6.70 6.32 16.92
N ILE A 96 6.30 7.49 16.40
CA ILE A 96 6.14 8.72 17.18
C ILE A 96 5.12 8.52 18.31
N LYS A 97 3.98 7.88 18.03
CA LYS A 97 2.97 7.59 19.05
C LYS A 97 3.47 6.65 20.13
N TYR A 98 4.23 5.63 19.77
CA TYR A 98 4.87 4.75 20.76
C TYR A 98 5.87 5.50 21.62
N GLU A 99 6.74 6.32 21.05
CA GLU A 99 7.71 7.13 21.77
C GLU A 99 7.02 8.08 22.78
N GLN A 100 5.90 8.68 22.39
CA GLN A 100 5.15 9.60 23.25
C GLN A 100 4.36 8.93 24.37
N THR A 101 3.85 7.72 24.14
CA THR A 101 2.87 7.10 25.04
C THR A 101 3.35 5.84 25.73
N GLN A 102 4.40 5.20 25.20
CA GLN A 102 4.88 3.87 25.57
C GLN A 102 3.79 2.77 25.51
N ASP A 103 2.74 2.99 24.72
CA ASP A 103 1.64 2.05 24.58
C ASP A 103 1.95 1.03 23.48
N SER A 104 2.05 -0.23 23.86
CA SER A 104 2.40 -1.35 22.97
C SER A 104 1.41 -1.53 21.80
N LYS A 105 0.22 -0.95 21.84
CA LYS A 105 -0.72 -0.99 20.71
C LYS A 105 -0.19 -0.31 19.44
N TYR A 106 0.84 0.52 19.56
CA TYR A 106 1.48 1.21 18.43
C TYR A 106 2.69 0.45 17.86
N LEU A 107 3.08 -0.68 18.47
CA LEU A 107 4.20 -1.48 17.97
C LEU A 107 3.79 -2.33 16.76
N VAL A 108 4.68 -2.35 15.77
CA VAL A 108 4.58 -3.28 14.64
C VAL A 108 5.15 -4.64 15.07
N ARG A 109 4.41 -5.71 14.81
CA ARG A 109 4.86 -7.07 15.06
C ARG A 109 6.06 -7.41 14.19
N ASN A 110 7.13 -7.94 14.80
CA ASN A 110 8.40 -8.23 14.10
C ASN A 110 8.88 -7.02 13.29
N SER A 111 9.04 -5.87 13.96
CA SER A 111 9.32 -4.57 13.31
C SER A 111 10.54 -4.60 12.41
N GLU A 112 11.60 -5.34 12.75
CA GLU A 112 12.80 -5.51 11.91
C GLU A 112 12.49 -6.12 10.55
N GLU A 113 11.51 -7.05 10.49
CA GLU A 113 11.12 -7.76 9.29
C GLU A 113 10.02 -7.03 8.50
N PHE A 114 9.03 -6.43 9.19
CA PHE A 114 7.80 -5.98 8.55
C PHE A 114 7.58 -4.46 8.56
N GLN A 115 8.33 -3.70 9.35
CA GLN A 115 8.15 -2.26 9.42
C GLN A 115 8.97 -1.54 8.36
N LEU A 116 8.31 -1.09 7.30
CA LEU A 116 8.92 -0.22 6.32
C LEU A 116 9.02 1.20 6.90
N THR A 117 10.22 1.76 6.94
CA THR A 117 10.50 3.08 7.49
C THR A 117 10.84 4.08 6.39
N TRP A 118 10.92 5.36 6.73
CA TRP A 118 11.28 6.38 5.74
C TRP A 118 12.73 6.22 5.23
N GLU A 119 13.63 5.68 6.06
CA GLU A 119 15.00 5.38 5.67
C GLU A 119 15.07 4.34 4.56
N ASP A 120 14.15 3.38 4.53
CA ASP A 120 14.08 2.38 3.48
C ASP A 120 13.78 3.00 2.11
N LEU A 121 13.06 4.13 2.07
CA LEU A 121 12.75 4.85 0.83
C LEU A 121 14.01 5.34 0.11
N LEU A 122 15.06 5.66 0.87
CA LEU A 122 16.35 6.11 0.32
C LEU A 122 17.09 5.00 -0.42
N MET A 123 16.67 3.76 -0.19
CA MET A 123 17.25 2.56 -0.80
C MET A 123 16.37 1.97 -1.92
N LEU A 124 15.42 2.74 -2.44
CA LEU A 124 14.58 2.30 -3.56
C LEU A 124 15.44 1.93 -4.76
N ARG A 125 15.25 0.70 -5.29
CA ARG A 125 15.99 0.15 -6.43
C ARG A 125 17.51 0.08 -6.24
N ARG A 126 17.96 0.11 -4.98
CA ARG A 126 19.36 -0.14 -4.61
C ARG A 126 19.55 -1.60 -4.21
N ASN A 127 20.79 -2.09 -4.30
CA ASN A 127 21.13 -3.43 -3.82
C ASN A 127 20.75 -3.58 -2.33
N LYS A 128 20.03 -4.63 -1.99
CA LYS A 128 19.46 -4.89 -0.66
C LYS A 128 18.47 -3.83 -0.16
N GLY A 129 17.97 -2.96 -1.04
CA GLY A 129 16.94 -1.98 -0.75
C GLY A 129 15.57 -2.41 -1.24
N LEU A 130 14.64 -1.46 -1.32
CA LEU A 130 13.27 -1.72 -1.75
C LEU A 130 13.22 -2.10 -3.24
N PRO A 131 12.44 -3.15 -3.61
CA PRO A 131 12.27 -3.58 -4.99
C PRO A 131 11.71 -2.48 -5.90
N GLY A 132 12.04 -2.58 -7.18
CA GLY A 132 11.52 -1.67 -8.21
C GLY A 132 10.08 -1.95 -8.66
N HIS A 133 9.56 -3.12 -8.31
CA HIS A 133 8.18 -3.55 -8.53
C HIS A 133 7.59 -4.13 -7.24
N ALA A 134 6.29 -4.37 -7.23
CA ALA A 134 5.63 -4.93 -6.06
C ALA A 134 6.08 -6.38 -5.82
N GLU A 135 6.65 -6.64 -4.66
CA GLU A 135 7.09 -7.96 -4.22
C GLU A 135 6.48 -8.27 -2.85
N MET A 136 5.93 -9.47 -2.70
CA MET A 136 5.24 -9.93 -1.49
C MET A 136 6.25 -10.56 -0.53
N GLU A 137 7.07 -9.74 0.13
CA GLU A 137 8.08 -10.22 1.07
C GLU A 137 8.46 -9.17 2.11
N GLY A 138 8.90 -9.61 3.29
CA GLY A 138 9.48 -8.76 4.32
C GLY A 138 8.71 -7.47 4.57
N LYS A 139 9.39 -6.33 4.49
CA LYS A 139 8.80 -4.99 4.69
C LYS A 139 7.73 -4.63 3.66
N THR A 140 7.65 -5.35 2.55
CA THR A 140 6.68 -5.15 1.48
C THR A 140 5.55 -6.21 1.48
N LEU A 141 5.42 -7.00 2.53
CA LEU A 141 4.39 -8.03 2.69
C LEU A 141 2.95 -7.50 2.66
N PHE A 142 2.78 -6.18 2.69
CA PHE A 142 1.49 -5.53 2.44
C PHE A 142 0.92 -5.90 1.07
N PHE A 143 1.76 -6.02 0.04
CA PHE A 143 1.38 -6.60 -1.24
C PHE A 143 0.99 -8.06 -1.07
N LYS A 144 0.01 -8.52 -1.85
CA LYS A 144 -0.42 -9.93 -1.85
C LYS A 144 -0.11 -10.66 -3.13
N PHE A 145 0.48 -9.96 -4.10
CA PHE A 145 1.03 -10.52 -5.34
C PHE A 145 2.28 -9.77 -5.77
N ASN A 146 3.19 -10.48 -6.40
CA ASN A 146 4.29 -9.88 -7.15
C ASN A 146 3.75 -9.39 -8.48
N THR A 147 3.89 -8.10 -8.76
CA THR A 147 3.42 -7.47 -10.00
C THR A 147 4.53 -6.61 -10.60
N GLY A 148 4.39 -6.28 -11.88
CA GLY A 148 5.37 -5.46 -12.60
C GLY A 148 4.74 -4.79 -13.82
N PRO A 149 4.57 -5.50 -14.95
CA PRO A 149 3.97 -4.93 -16.14
C PRO A 149 2.52 -4.48 -15.90
N SER A 150 2.14 -3.36 -16.49
CA SER A 150 0.77 -2.83 -16.42
C SER A 150 -0.25 -3.86 -16.87
N GLY A 151 -1.36 -3.96 -16.14
CA GLY A 151 -2.47 -4.89 -16.41
C GLY A 151 -2.25 -6.33 -15.91
N HIS A 152 -1.01 -6.76 -15.68
CA HIS A 152 -0.72 -8.15 -15.29
C HIS A 152 -1.14 -8.49 -13.85
N GLY A 153 -1.47 -7.52 -13.03
CA GLY A 153 -2.01 -7.75 -11.69
C GLY A 153 -3.53 -7.97 -11.67
N SER A 154 -4.25 -7.65 -12.74
CA SER A 154 -5.71 -7.80 -12.81
C SER A 154 -6.17 -9.26 -12.79
N PRO A 155 -5.62 -10.18 -13.60
CA PRO A 155 -5.99 -11.59 -13.55
C PRO A 155 -5.75 -12.23 -12.18
N PRO A 156 -4.57 -12.11 -11.52
CA PRO A 156 -4.39 -12.66 -10.19
C PRO A 156 -5.29 -12.02 -9.14
N ALA A 157 -5.62 -10.73 -9.24
CA ALA A 157 -6.59 -10.10 -8.34
C ALA A 157 -7.99 -10.71 -8.49
N ALA A 158 -8.43 -10.95 -9.73
CA ALA A 158 -9.70 -11.65 -10.02
C ALA A 158 -9.67 -13.10 -9.53
N GLY A 159 -8.56 -13.82 -9.77
CA GLY A 159 -8.34 -15.18 -9.30
C GLY A 159 -8.40 -15.31 -7.79
N GLU A 160 -7.76 -14.37 -7.05
CA GLU A 160 -7.82 -14.32 -5.59
C GLU A 160 -9.25 -14.10 -5.09
N ALA A 161 -9.99 -13.16 -5.70
CA ALA A 161 -11.37 -12.89 -5.34
C ALA A 161 -12.26 -14.13 -5.59
N LEU A 162 -12.07 -14.82 -6.71
CA LEU A 162 -12.76 -16.06 -7.03
C LEU A 162 -12.41 -17.18 -6.04
N ALA A 163 -11.12 -17.34 -5.69
CA ALA A 163 -10.68 -18.33 -4.73
C ALA A 163 -11.33 -18.11 -3.36
N HIS A 164 -11.41 -16.88 -2.88
CA HIS A 164 -12.11 -16.55 -1.64
C HIS A 164 -13.60 -16.88 -1.70
N LYS A 165 -14.25 -16.59 -2.81
CA LYS A 165 -15.66 -16.94 -3.04
C LYS A 165 -15.87 -18.45 -3.00
N LEU A 166 -15.04 -19.22 -3.69
CA LEU A 166 -15.13 -20.69 -3.73
C LEU A 166 -14.80 -21.34 -2.38
N ALA A 167 -13.93 -20.74 -1.60
CA ALA A 167 -13.56 -21.22 -0.27
C ALA A 167 -14.56 -20.81 0.84
N GLY A 168 -15.63 -20.08 0.51
CA GLY A 168 -16.59 -19.58 1.51
C GLY A 168 -16.00 -18.50 2.42
N THR A 169 -14.96 -17.79 1.97
CA THR A 169 -14.31 -16.66 2.66
C THR A 169 -14.52 -15.35 1.91
N ASP A 170 -15.67 -15.20 1.28
CA ASP A 170 -16.10 -14.06 0.46
C ASP A 170 -16.18 -12.72 1.21
N GLN A 171 -16.11 -12.75 2.55
CA GLN A 171 -15.93 -11.55 3.37
C GLN A 171 -14.54 -10.91 3.18
N VAL A 172 -13.53 -11.60 2.63
CA VAL A 172 -12.22 -11.06 2.28
C VAL A 172 -12.34 -10.37 0.93
N LYS A 173 -12.11 -9.06 0.93
CA LYS A 173 -12.16 -8.25 -0.30
C LYS A 173 -10.78 -8.14 -0.92
N VAL A 174 -10.75 -7.98 -2.24
CA VAL A 174 -9.54 -7.69 -3.00
C VAL A 174 -9.61 -6.26 -3.52
N PHE A 175 -8.64 -5.45 -3.14
CA PHE A 175 -8.48 -4.08 -3.60
C PHE A 175 -7.34 -4.04 -4.61
N ALA A 176 -7.68 -3.74 -5.86
CA ALA A 176 -6.74 -3.69 -6.97
C ALA A 176 -6.54 -2.25 -7.44
N PHE A 177 -5.30 -1.77 -7.47
CA PHE A 177 -4.95 -0.43 -7.90
C PHE A 177 -4.26 -0.47 -9.25
N GLU A 178 -4.93 0.05 -10.26
CA GLU A 178 -4.46 0.06 -11.66
C GLU A 178 -4.33 1.50 -12.18
N GLY A 179 -3.63 1.65 -13.29
CA GLY A 179 -3.58 2.85 -14.12
C GLY A 179 -4.36 2.67 -15.42
N GLU A 180 -4.69 3.77 -16.09
CA GLU A 180 -5.45 3.75 -17.34
C GLU A 180 -4.77 2.93 -18.44
N GLY A 181 -3.43 2.94 -18.49
CA GLY A 181 -2.67 2.13 -19.46
C GLY A 181 -2.85 0.63 -19.25
N GLY A 182 -2.96 0.19 -17.99
CA GLY A 182 -3.20 -1.21 -17.66
C GLY A 182 -4.61 -1.68 -18.04
N LEU A 183 -5.58 -0.79 -17.94
CA LEU A 183 -6.97 -1.10 -18.32
C LEU A 183 -7.16 -1.40 -19.81
N SER A 184 -6.22 -0.96 -20.66
CA SER A 184 -6.26 -1.23 -22.11
C SER A 184 -5.49 -2.50 -22.51
N THR A 185 -4.91 -3.24 -21.56
CA THR A 185 -4.19 -4.48 -21.87
C THR A 185 -5.11 -5.68 -22.08
N GLY A 186 -4.73 -6.62 -22.95
CA GLY A 186 -5.48 -7.86 -23.17
C GLY A 186 -5.74 -8.62 -21.88
N ALA A 187 -4.72 -8.77 -21.04
CA ALA A 187 -4.82 -9.48 -19.77
C ALA A 187 -5.88 -8.94 -18.79
N THR A 188 -6.26 -7.66 -18.93
CA THR A 188 -7.31 -7.05 -18.09
C THR A 188 -8.70 -7.36 -18.65
N HIS A 189 -8.82 -7.61 -19.96
CA HIS A 189 -10.10 -7.85 -20.64
C HIS A 189 -10.48 -9.33 -20.75
N GLU A 190 -9.52 -10.24 -20.65
CA GLU A 190 -9.71 -11.70 -20.62
C GLU A 190 -10.18 -12.22 -19.26
#